data_eba608b21f5e388cebd6e2dacfe39244
#
_entry.id   eba608b21f5e388cebd6e2dacfe39244
#
_cell.length_a   1.000
_cell.length_b   1.000
_cell.length_c   1.000
_cell.angle_alpha   90.00
_cell.angle_beta   90.00
_cell.angle_gamma   90.00
#
_symmetry.space_group_name_H-M   'P 1'
#
loop_
_entity.id
_entity.type
_entity.pdbx_description
1 polymer ?
#
loop_
_entity_poly.entity_id
_entity_poly.type
_entity_poly.pdbx_seq_one_letter_code
_entity_poly.pdbx_strand_id
1 'polypeptide(L)'
;MYIPAHFSPDEALVDELLRNHGAADLVTVTSQGLVATMLPFVWVPSAGAHGALHGHVARNNDQWKLDSLGEAMAIVRGPGDAYISPGFYASKREHGRVVPTWNYVTAHVYGELVVHDDPVWVEDLVRRLTGKHEAHREHPWSVDDAPRTFIEGQLRAIVGVELVVSRIEAKAKLSQNRSAQDVGGVIAGLRERGDKEAADAVERANSERAARLARCAVGWRLRG
;
A
#
# COMPACT_ATOMS: atom_id res chain seq x y z
N MET A 1 12.08 2.56 8.13
CA MET A 1 11.86 3.85 7.38
C MET A 1 11.82 5.02 8.35
N TYR A 2 12.30 6.24 7.98
CA TYR A 2 12.12 7.44 8.83
C TYR A 2 10.68 7.97 8.72
N ILE A 3 9.94 7.96 9.83
CA ILE A 3 8.51 8.33 9.89
C ILE A 3 8.31 9.39 10.98
N PRO A 4 8.26 10.70 10.63
CA PRO A 4 7.83 11.74 11.56
C PRO A 4 6.40 11.49 12.04
N ALA A 5 6.12 11.80 13.30
CA ALA A 5 4.82 11.53 13.94
C ALA A 5 3.61 12.10 13.16
N HIS A 6 3.77 13.25 12.51
CA HIS A 6 2.70 13.86 11.71
C HIS A 6 2.46 13.18 10.35
N PHE A 7 3.32 12.22 9.94
CA PHE A 7 3.18 11.40 8.74
C PHE A 7 2.94 9.92 9.06
N SER A 8 2.82 9.57 10.34
CA SER A 8 2.46 8.21 10.76
C SER A 8 0.94 8.02 10.54
N PRO A 9 0.53 7.10 9.66
CA PRO A 9 -0.87 6.74 9.52
C PRO A 9 -1.35 5.96 10.75
N ASP A 10 -2.66 5.92 10.96
CA ASP A 10 -3.26 4.99 11.92
C ASP A 10 -3.41 3.58 11.30
N GLU A 11 -3.78 2.62 12.15
CA GLU A 11 -3.94 1.22 11.73
C GLU A 11 -5.03 1.04 10.67
N ALA A 12 -6.11 1.84 10.72
CA ALA A 12 -7.21 1.76 9.76
C ALA A 12 -6.76 2.14 8.35
N LEU A 13 -5.95 3.20 8.21
CA LEU A 13 -5.40 3.61 6.92
C LEU A 13 -4.38 2.58 6.40
N VAL A 14 -3.61 1.94 7.29
CA VAL A 14 -2.69 0.87 6.89
C VAL A 14 -3.47 -0.34 6.39
N ASP A 15 -4.52 -0.78 7.09
CA ASP A 15 -5.38 -1.90 6.67
C ASP A 15 -6.09 -1.58 5.34
N GLU A 16 -6.62 -0.36 5.17
CA GLU A 16 -7.21 0.11 3.92
C GLU A 16 -6.20 0.05 2.77
N LEU A 17 -4.97 0.53 2.98
CA LEU A 17 -3.90 0.48 1.99
C LEU A 17 -3.61 -0.97 1.56
N LEU A 18 -3.42 -1.89 2.52
CA LEU A 18 -3.09 -3.29 2.24
C LEU A 18 -4.23 -4.03 1.52
N ARG A 19 -5.48 -3.72 1.84
CA ARG A 19 -6.65 -4.30 1.16
C ARG A 19 -6.77 -3.84 -0.28
N ASN A 20 -6.50 -2.57 -0.53
CA ASN A 20 -6.81 -1.92 -1.81
C ASN A 20 -5.61 -1.76 -2.75
N HIS A 21 -4.38 -2.10 -2.31
CA HIS A 21 -3.22 -2.03 -3.20
C HIS A 21 -3.38 -2.94 -4.43
N GLY A 22 -2.89 -2.49 -5.58
CA GLY A 22 -2.94 -3.26 -6.83
C GLY A 22 -1.83 -4.30 -6.90
N ALA A 23 -0.59 -3.87 -6.66
CA ALA A 23 0.61 -4.71 -6.64
C ALA A 23 1.67 -4.12 -5.71
N ALA A 24 2.64 -4.94 -5.30
CA ALA A 24 3.76 -4.54 -4.46
C ALA A 24 5.06 -5.18 -4.95
N ASP A 25 6.19 -4.55 -4.64
CA ASP A 25 7.51 -5.11 -4.89
C ASP A 25 7.90 -6.01 -3.71
N LEU A 26 7.98 -7.33 -3.94
CA LEU A 26 8.54 -8.29 -3.00
C LEU A 26 10.06 -8.31 -3.14
N VAL A 27 10.75 -7.92 -2.07
CA VAL A 27 12.21 -7.87 -2.01
C VAL A 27 12.72 -8.93 -1.04
N THR A 28 13.68 -9.74 -1.48
CA THR A 28 14.39 -10.74 -0.65
C THR A 28 15.89 -10.51 -0.73
N VAL A 29 16.58 -10.83 0.36
CA VAL A 29 18.05 -10.92 0.40
C VAL A 29 18.43 -12.38 0.25
N THR A 30 19.21 -12.71 -0.76
CA THR A 30 19.64 -14.09 -1.03
C THR A 30 21.16 -14.18 -1.08
N SER A 31 21.69 -15.39 -1.18
CA SER A 31 23.13 -15.62 -1.39
C SER A 31 23.66 -15.01 -2.70
N GLN A 32 22.77 -14.68 -3.63
CA GLN A 32 23.09 -14.01 -4.90
C GLN A 32 22.86 -12.48 -4.85
N GLY A 33 22.51 -11.94 -3.69
CA GLY A 33 22.21 -10.53 -3.48
C GLY A 33 20.71 -10.25 -3.34
N LEU A 34 20.31 -9.00 -3.58
CA LEU A 34 18.92 -8.56 -3.56
C LEU A 34 18.19 -9.02 -4.81
N VAL A 35 17.02 -9.61 -4.61
CA VAL A 35 16.10 -9.98 -5.68
C VAL A 35 14.76 -9.28 -5.43
N ALA A 36 14.13 -8.75 -6.47
CA ALA A 36 12.84 -8.08 -6.37
C ALA A 36 11.90 -8.53 -7.49
N THR A 37 10.65 -8.80 -7.15
CA THR A 37 9.57 -9.12 -8.09
C THR A 37 8.33 -8.32 -7.72
N MET A 38 7.75 -7.64 -8.70
CA MET A 38 6.45 -6.99 -8.55
C MET A 38 5.35 -8.03 -8.76
N LEU A 39 4.45 -8.17 -7.77
CA LEU A 39 3.32 -9.08 -7.83
C LEU A 39 2.10 -8.55 -7.06
N PRO A 40 0.87 -8.93 -7.46
CA PRO A 40 -0.33 -8.62 -6.71
C PRO A 40 -0.41 -9.48 -5.45
N PHE A 41 -0.97 -8.89 -4.36
CA PHE A 41 -1.17 -9.56 -3.09
C PHE A 41 -2.62 -9.48 -2.62
N VAL A 42 -3.05 -10.52 -1.90
CA VAL A 42 -4.22 -10.49 -1.03
C VAL A 42 -3.74 -10.28 0.41
N TRP A 43 -4.27 -9.27 1.08
CA TRP A 43 -4.07 -9.07 2.51
C TRP A 43 -4.97 -10.00 3.32
N VAL A 44 -4.38 -10.74 4.25
CA VAL A 44 -5.06 -11.70 5.14
C VAL A 44 -4.77 -11.32 6.59
N PRO A 45 -5.56 -10.41 7.20
CA PRO A 45 -5.27 -9.90 8.55
C PRO A 45 -5.41 -10.95 9.64
N SER A 46 -6.10 -12.06 9.39
CA SER A 46 -6.29 -13.16 10.34
C SER A 46 -5.16 -14.21 10.31
N ALA A 47 -4.22 -14.10 9.38
CA ALA A 47 -3.09 -15.02 9.28
C ALA A 47 -1.94 -14.56 10.19
N GLY A 48 -1.40 -15.47 11.02
CA GLY A 48 -0.32 -15.15 11.95
C GLY A 48 -0.70 -14.09 13.00
N ALA A 49 0.30 -13.53 13.65
CA ALA A 49 0.11 -12.52 14.70
C ALA A 49 -0.19 -11.11 14.15
N HIS A 50 0.31 -10.80 12.96
CA HIS A 50 0.23 -9.47 12.35
C HIS A 50 -0.33 -9.50 10.92
N GLY A 51 -1.02 -10.58 10.53
CA GLY A 51 -1.53 -10.81 9.19
C GLY A 51 -0.48 -11.39 8.23
N ALA A 52 -0.88 -11.62 6.99
CA ALA A 52 0.01 -12.08 5.92
C ALA A 52 -0.39 -11.46 4.57
N LEU A 53 0.58 -11.35 3.66
CA LEU A 53 0.35 -11.04 2.26
C LEU A 53 0.51 -12.32 1.44
N HIS A 54 -0.56 -12.74 0.76
CA HIS A 54 -0.57 -13.92 -0.11
C HIS A 54 -0.47 -13.49 -1.57
N GLY A 55 0.50 -14.03 -2.28
CA GLY A 55 0.72 -13.77 -3.70
C GLY A 55 1.22 -15.00 -4.44
N HIS A 56 1.55 -14.85 -5.72
CA HIS A 56 2.20 -15.90 -6.47
C HIS A 56 3.24 -15.31 -7.44
N VAL A 57 4.21 -16.13 -7.77
CA VAL A 57 5.23 -15.83 -8.80
C VAL A 57 5.16 -16.88 -9.91
N ALA A 58 5.66 -16.56 -11.09
CA ALA A 58 5.85 -17.56 -12.12
C ALA A 58 6.83 -18.65 -11.63
N ARG A 59 6.56 -19.92 -11.95
CA ARG A 59 7.43 -21.05 -11.58
C ARG A 59 8.86 -20.90 -12.09
N ASN A 60 9.04 -20.17 -13.19
CA ASN A 60 10.35 -19.86 -13.78
C ASN A 60 11.06 -18.64 -13.13
N ASN A 61 10.41 -17.97 -12.17
CA ASN A 61 11.07 -16.93 -11.38
C ASN A 61 11.92 -17.61 -10.30
N ASP A 62 13.22 -17.35 -10.26
CA ASP A 62 14.13 -18.03 -9.33
C ASP A 62 14.03 -17.51 -7.90
N GLN A 63 13.35 -16.39 -7.63
CA GLN A 63 13.24 -15.80 -6.29
C GLN A 63 12.66 -16.77 -5.25
N TRP A 64 11.69 -17.60 -5.62
CA TRP A 64 11.07 -18.57 -4.71
C TRP A 64 11.95 -19.79 -4.40
N LYS A 65 12.99 -20.05 -5.23
CA LYS A 65 13.92 -21.17 -5.10
C LYS A 65 15.13 -20.84 -4.22
N LEU A 66 15.37 -19.54 -4.01
CA LEU A 66 16.53 -19.05 -3.27
C LEU A 66 16.15 -18.83 -1.82
N ASP A 67 16.93 -19.41 -0.90
CA ASP A 67 16.73 -19.16 0.52
C ASP A 67 16.90 -17.66 0.84
N SER A 68 15.94 -17.12 1.56
CA SER A 68 16.05 -15.77 2.09
C SER A 68 17.02 -15.76 3.27
N LEU A 69 18.02 -14.89 3.25
CA LEU A 69 19.01 -14.73 4.33
C LEU A 69 18.48 -13.90 5.51
N GLY A 70 17.19 -13.66 5.57
CA GLY A 70 16.52 -12.90 6.62
C GLY A 70 15.09 -12.57 6.25
N GLU A 71 14.52 -11.55 6.88
CA GLU A 71 13.18 -11.10 6.52
C GLU A 71 13.11 -10.64 5.06
N ALA A 72 12.03 -11.01 4.40
CA ALA A 72 11.61 -10.40 3.14
C ALA A 72 10.86 -9.08 3.42
N MET A 73 10.72 -8.24 2.40
CA MET A 73 9.98 -6.99 2.50
C MET A 73 9.10 -6.80 1.27
N ALA A 74 7.81 -6.56 1.48
CA ALA A 74 6.93 -6.07 0.42
C ALA A 74 6.80 -4.55 0.53
N ILE A 75 7.05 -3.83 -0.58
CA ILE A 75 6.86 -2.39 -0.68
C ILE A 75 5.52 -2.14 -1.34
N VAL A 76 4.55 -1.72 -0.52
CA VAL A 76 3.20 -1.37 -0.97
C VAL A 76 3.12 0.13 -1.17
N ARG A 77 2.65 0.58 -2.33
CA ARG A 77 2.42 1.99 -2.62
C ARG A 77 0.93 2.29 -2.63
N GLY A 78 0.57 3.39 -1.98
CA GLY A 78 -0.77 3.93 -2.05
C GLY A 78 -1.00 4.78 -3.29
N PRO A 79 -2.24 5.18 -3.54
CA PRO A 79 -2.58 6.09 -4.62
C PRO A 79 -2.03 7.49 -4.36
N GLY A 80 -1.81 8.25 -5.45
CA GLY A 80 -1.61 9.67 -5.37
C GLY A 80 -0.18 10.15 -5.08
N ASP A 81 0.85 9.40 -5.49
CA ASP A 81 2.22 9.92 -5.50
C ASP A 81 2.30 11.18 -6.38
N ALA A 82 2.72 12.31 -5.80
CA ALA A 82 2.73 13.57 -6.53
C ALA A 82 3.88 14.50 -6.12
N TYR A 83 4.48 15.14 -7.12
CA TYR A 83 5.36 16.28 -6.92
C TYR A 83 4.55 17.50 -6.49
N ILE A 84 4.95 18.14 -5.40
CA ILE A 84 4.32 19.35 -4.87
C ILE A 84 5.21 20.54 -5.20
N SER A 85 4.72 21.38 -6.12
CA SER A 85 5.38 22.61 -6.48
C SER A 85 5.33 23.65 -5.35
N PRO A 86 6.40 24.40 -5.10
CA PRO A 86 6.34 25.57 -4.23
C PRO A 86 5.30 26.60 -4.67
N GLY A 87 4.93 26.61 -5.97
CA GLY A 87 3.89 27.47 -6.52
C GLY A 87 2.50 27.23 -5.94
N PHE A 88 2.25 26.04 -5.38
CA PHE A 88 0.97 25.69 -4.76
C PHE A 88 0.78 26.29 -3.37
N TYR A 89 1.89 26.63 -2.67
CA TYR A 89 1.81 27.17 -1.31
C TYR A 89 1.44 28.65 -1.32
N ALA A 90 0.37 29.00 -0.59
CA ALA A 90 -0.04 30.39 -0.38
C ALA A 90 1.07 31.20 0.33
N SER A 91 1.72 30.61 1.32
CA SER A 91 2.82 31.18 2.09
C SER A 91 4.05 31.54 1.25
N LYS A 92 4.17 31.06 0.00
CA LYS A 92 5.20 31.50 -0.93
C LYS A 92 5.16 33.02 -1.17
N ARG A 93 3.97 33.59 -1.26
CA ARG A 93 3.77 35.03 -1.49
C ARG A 93 4.10 35.87 -0.26
N GLU A 94 3.97 35.27 0.94
CA GLU A 94 4.16 35.97 2.20
C GLU A 94 5.65 36.09 2.57
N HIS A 95 6.40 34.99 2.49
CA HIS A 95 7.78 34.95 2.98
C HIS A 95 8.76 34.18 2.10
N GLY A 96 8.31 33.50 1.03
CA GLY A 96 9.18 32.78 0.08
C GLY A 96 9.91 31.53 0.63
N ARG A 97 9.74 31.19 1.92
CA ARG A 97 10.46 30.07 2.59
C ARG A 97 9.76 28.74 2.34
N VAL A 98 9.66 28.36 1.09
CA VAL A 98 9.05 27.11 0.63
C VAL A 98 9.97 26.38 -0.33
N VAL A 99 9.94 25.06 -0.30
CA VAL A 99 10.73 24.18 -1.18
C VAL A 99 9.83 23.13 -1.80
N PRO A 100 10.18 22.57 -2.97
CA PRO A 100 9.45 21.46 -3.56
C PRO A 100 9.57 20.22 -2.70
N THR A 101 8.58 19.33 -2.84
CA THR A 101 8.58 18.02 -2.18
C THR A 101 7.75 17.02 -2.96
N TRP A 102 7.74 15.76 -2.48
CA TRP A 102 6.82 14.71 -2.91
C TRP A 102 5.81 14.40 -1.80
N ASN A 103 4.56 14.24 -2.18
CA ASN A 103 3.56 13.55 -1.36
C ASN A 103 3.46 12.11 -1.82
N TYR A 104 3.23 11.19 -0.90
CA TYR A 104 3.10 9.76 -1.15
C TYR A 104 2.54 9.02 0.06
N VAL A 105 1.97 7.85 -0.20
CA VAL A 105 1.62 6.86 0.82
C VAL A 105 2.38 5.57 0.52
N THR A 106 3.02 5.00 1.52
CA THR A 106 3.74 3.73 1.36
C THR A 106 3.72 2.93 2.65
N ALA A 107 3.73 1.60 2.53
CA ALA A 107 3.99 0.68 3.62
C ALA A 107 5.12 -0.28 3.22
N HIS A 108 6.07 -0.47 4.14
CA HIS A 108 7.06 -1.54 4.11
C HIS A 108 6.59 -2.63 5.04
N VAL A 109 6.19 -3.75 4.47
CA VAL A 109 5.67 -4.92 5.18
C VAL A 109 6.80 -5.93 5.26
N TYR A 110 7.30 -6.20 6.46
CA TYR A 110 8.41 -7.12 6.72
C TYR A 110 7.87 -8.44 7.24
N GLY A 111 8.55 -9.53 6.92
CA GLY A 111 8.17 -10.83 7.43
C GLY A 111 8.99 -12.00 6.88
N GLU A 112 8.60 -13.19 7.27
CA GLU A 112 9.12 -14.45 6.74
C GLU A 112 8.41 -14.78 5.42
N LEU A 113 9.18 -15.11 4.39
CA LEU A 113 8.65 -15.58 3.11
C LEU A 113 8.49 -17.09 3.14
N VAL A 114 7.26 -17.55 3.06
CA VAL A 114 6.89 -18.97 2.99
C VAL A 114 6.47 -19.30 1.55
N VAL A 115 6.96 -20.41 1.03
CA VAL A 115 6.66 -20.89 -0.31
C VAL A 115 5.59 -21.98 -0.25
N HIS A 116 4.57 -21.87 -1.10
CA HIS A 116 3.48 -22.84 -1.23
C HIS A 116 3.46 -23.42 -2.65
N ASP A 117 4.00 -24.63 -2.81
CA ASP A 117 3.93 -25.38 -4.07
C ASP A 117 2.80 -26.44 -4.01
N ASP A 118 1.70 -26.11 -3.34
CA ASP A 118 0.48 -26.89 -3.25
C ASP A 118 -0.58 -26.34 -4.22
N PRO A 119 -1.05 -27.11 -5.19
CA PRO A 119 -2.07 -26.68 -6.15
C PRO A 119 -3.38 -26.21 -5.51
N VAL A 120 -3.77 -26.78 -4.36
CA VAL A 120 -5.01 -26.40 -3.65
C VAL A 120 -4.87 -25.01 -3.05
N TRP A 121 -3.75 -24.74 -2.38
CA TRP A 121 -3.44 -23.42 -1.83
C TRP A 121 -3.34 -22.35 -2.93
N VAL A 122 -2.65 -22.68 -4.02
CA VAL A 122 -2.47 -21.76 -5.16
C VAL A 122 -3.80 -21.46 -5.84
N GLU A 123 -4.68 -22.46 -6.01
CA GLU A 123 -6.01 -22.24 -6.59
C GLU A 123 -6.88 -21.34 -5.71
N ASP A 124 -6.89 -21.55 -4.38
CA ASP A 124 -7.60 -20.67 -3.44
C ASP A 124 -7.11 -19.23 -3.53
N LEU A 125 -5.79 -19.04 -3.56
CA LEU A 125 -5.20 -17.70 -3.74
C LEU A 125 -5.65 -17.05 -5.05
N VAL A 126 -5.58 -17.77 -6.17
CA VAL A 126 -5.97 -17.23 -7.50
C VAL A 126 -7.44 -16.83 -7.51
N ARG A 127 -8.32 -17.64 -6.90
CA ARG A 127 -9.75 -17.30 -6.75
C ARG A 127 -9.95 -16.02 -5.94
N ARG A 128 -9.23 -15.84 -4.83
CA ARG A 128 -9.29 -14.63 -4.00
C ARG A 128 -8.75 -13.40 -4.73
N LEU A 129 -7.62 -13.52 -5.45
CA LEU A 129 -7.06 -12.45 -6.28
C LEU A 129 -8.03 -12.05 -7.39
N THR A 130 -8.58 -13.02 -8.10
CA THR A 130 -9.58 -12.77 -9.15
C THR A 130 -10.80 -12.06 -8.56
N GLY A 131 -11.37 -12.58 -7.49
CA GLY A 131 -12.53 -11.96 -6.84
C GLY A 131 -12.26 -10.53 -6.39
N LYS A 132 -11.07 -10.25 -5.85
CA LYS A 132 -10.64 -8.89 -5.46
C LYS A 132 -10.66 -7.93 -6.64
N HIS A 133 -10.09 -8.31 -7.79
CA HIS A 133 -9.91 -7.43 -8.94
C HIS A 133 -11.14 -7.36 -9.85
N GLU A 134 -11.98 -8.38 -9.85
CA GLU A 134 -13.22 -8.43 -10.65
C GLU A 134 -14.46 -7.88 -9.91
N ALA A 135 -14.40 -7.68 -8.59
CA ALA A 135 -15.54 -7.28 -7.75
C ALA A 135 -16.29 -6.01 -8.22
N HIS A 136 -15.64 -5.15 -9.01
CA HIS A 136 -16.20 -3.88 -9.45
C HIS A 136 -16.86 -3.95 -10.85
N ARG A 137 -16.83 -5.12 -11.49
CA ARG A 137 -17.38 -5.31 -12.83
C ARG A 137 -18.86 -5.70 -12.74
N GLU A 138 -19.65 -5.26 -13.71
CA GLU A 138 -21.05 -5.69 -13.86
C GLU A 138 -21.17 -7.20 -14.10
N HIS A 139 -20.21 -7.76 -14.85
CA HIS A 139 -20.07 -9.19 -15.12
C HIS A 139 -18.67 -9.65 -14.73
N PRO A 140 -18.44 -9.97 -13.43
CA PRO A 140 -17.13 -10.37 -12.95
C PRO A 140 -16.73 -11.73 -13.52
N TRP A 141 -15.51 -11.83 -14.04
CA TRP A 141 -14.95 -13.11 -14.45
C TRP A 141 -14.57 -13.94 -13.21
N SER A 142 -14.82 -15.24 -13.30
CA SER A 142 -14.45 -16.21 -12.26
C SER A 142 -13.53 -17.29 -12.83
N VAL A 143 -12.77 -17.96 -11.96
CA VAL A 143 -11.89 -19.07 -12.37
C VAL A 143 -12.69 -20.21 -13.01
N ASP A 144 -13.96 -20.36 -12.63
CA ASP A 144 -14.84 -21.42 -13.16
C ASP A 144 -15.42 -21.12 -14.56
N ASP A 145 -15.22 -19.91 -15.09
CA ASP A 145 -15.61 -19.57 -16.48
C ASP A 145 -14.65 -20.17 -17.51
N ALA A 146 -13.45 -20.59 -17.09
CA ALA A 146 -12.48 -21.23 -17.97
C ALA A 146 -12.52 -22.77 -17.84
N PRO A 147 -12.18 -23.53 -18.93
CA PRO A 147 -12.11 -24.99 -18.86
C PRO A 147 -11.17 -25.48 -17.75
N ARG A 148 -11.59 -26.46 -16.96
CA ARG A 148 -10.82 -26.96 -15.81
C ARG A 148 -9.39 -27.38 -16.18
N THR A 149 -9.21 -28.09 -17.29
CA THR A 149 -7.91 -28.55 -17.78
C THR A 149 -6.96 -27.39 -18.13
N PHE A 150 -7.50 -26.27 -18.62
CA PHE A 150 -6.75 -25.05 -18.85
C PHE A 150 -6.28 -24.44 -17.53
N ILE A 151 -7.18 -24.29 -16.56
CA ILE A 151 -6.86 -23.75 -15.21
C ILE A 151 -5.78 -24.60 -14.54
N GLU A 152 -5.89 -25.92 -14.56
CA GLU A 152 -4.87 -26.82 -14.00
C GLU A 152 -3.49 -26.63 -14.67
N GLY A 153 -3.48 -26.35 -15.97
CA GLY A 153 -2.26 -25.99 -16.69
C GLY A 153 -1.64 -24.68 -16.20
N GLN A 154 -2.48 -23.65 -15.97
CA GLN A 154 -2.03 -22.35 -15.46
C GLN A 154 -1.53 -22.45 -14.01
N LEU A 155 -2.22 -23.20 -13.15
CA LEU A 155 -1.80 -23.41 -11.77
C LEU A 155 -0.43 -24.08 -11.65
N ARG A 156 -0.11 -25.02 -12.57
CA ARG A 156 1.24 -25.63 -12.63
C ARG A 156 2.35 -24.66 -13.04
N ALA A 157 2.01 -23.54 -13.67
CA ALA A 157 2.98 -22.54 -14.14
C ALA A 157 3.35 -21.49 -13.07
N ILE A 158 2.72 -21.53 -11.89
CA ILE A 158 2.93 -20.57 -10.81
C ILE A 158 3.25 -21.28 -9.49
N VAL A 159 3.78 -20.52 -8.53
CA VAL A 159 4.09 -20.95 -7.16
C VAL A 159 3.56 -19.89 -6.20
N GLY A 160 2.87 -20.33 -5.16
CA GLY A 160 2.36 -19.46 -4.12
C GLY A 160 3.47 -18.94 -3.22
N VAL A 161 3.34 -17.70 -2.77
CA VAL A 161 4.21 -17.08 -1.78
C VAL A 161 3.36 -16.38 -0.73
N GLU A 162 3.74 -16.56 0.53
CA GLU A 162 3.12 -15.93 1.68
C GLU A 162 4.18 -15.15 2.45
N LEU A 163 3.97 -13.86 2.63
CA LEU A 163 4.77 -13.05 3.53
C LEU A 163 4.05 -12.99 4.88
N VAL A 164 4.50 -13.82 5.84
CA VAL A 164 3.98 -13.83 7.21
C VAL A 164 4.54 -12.62 7.94
N VAL A 165 3.67 -11.68 8.27
CA VAL A 165 4.09 -10.34 8.71
C VAL A 165 4.65 -10.37 10.13
N SER A 166 5.86 -9.80 10.29
CA SER A 166 6.49 -9.52 11.58
C SER A 166 6.24 -8.09 12.05
N ARG A 167 6.28 -7.13 11.12
CA ARG A 167 6.04 -5.70 11.38
C ARG A 167 5.69 -4.95 10.11
N ILE A 168 5.04 -3.81 10.28
CA ILE A 168 4.71 -2.87 9.20
C ILE A 168 5.23 -1.49 9.56
N GLU A 169 5.93 -0.86 8.64
CA GLU A 169 6.33 0.56 8.72
C GLU A 169 5.60 1.32 7.62
N ALA A 170 4.66 2.18 7.99
CA ALA A 170 3.86 2.93 7.03
C ALA A 170 4.03 4.44 7.18
N LYS A 171 3.95 5.15 6.06
CA LYS A 171 4.09 6.60 5.98
C LYS A 171 3.09 7.19 4.99
N ALA A 172 2.30 8.14 5.47
CA ALA A 172 1.39 8.93 4.66
C ALA A 172 1.85 10.40 4.71
N LYS A 173 2.69 10.79 3.75
CA LYS A 173 3.20 12.16 3.63
C LYS A 173 2.31 12.93 2.67
N LEU A 174 1.33 13.66 3.21
CA LEU A 174 0.25 14.32 2.48
C LEU A 174 0.07 15.79 2.92
N SER A 175 1.18 16.49 3.13
CA SER A 175 1.22 17.91 3.51
C SER A 175 0.64 18.24 4.91
N GLN A 176 0.48 17.25 5.80
CA GLN A 176 -0.14 17.42 7.13
C GLN A 176 0.66 18.38 8.04
N ASN A 177 1.91 18.67 7.73
CA ASN A 177 2.77 19.62 8.46
C ASN A 177 2.62 21.07 7.95
N ARG A 178 1.73 21.33 7.00
CA ARG A 178 1.50 22.65 6.41
C ARG A 178 0.32 23.36 7.07
N SER A 179 0.24 24.68 6.85
CA SER A 179 -0.94 25.47 7.22
C SER A 179 -2.17 25.05 6.40
N ALA A 180 -3.37 25.29 6.93
CA ALA A 180 -4.61 24.98 6.19
C ALA A 180 -4.67 25.71 4.83
N GLN A 181 -4.14 26.93 4.75
CA GLN A 181 -4.09 27.71 3.53
C GLN A 181 -3.13 27.11 2.48
N ASP A 182 -1.95 26.63 2.90
CA ASP A 182 -1.02 25.92 2.04
C ASP A 182 -1.60 24.60 1.57
N VAL A 183 -2.27 23.85 2.45
CA VAL A 183 -2.96 22.59 2.09
C VAL A 183 -4.03 22.85 1.04
N GLY A 184 -4.85 23.90 1.21
CA GLY A 184 -5.85 24.31 0.21
C GLY A 184 -5.22 24.62 -1.14
N GLY A 185 -4.09 25.33 -1.15
CA GLY A 185 -3.33 25.62 -2.37
C GLY A 185 -2.75 24.35 -3.03
N VAL A 186 -2.26 23.38 -2.24
CA VAL A 186 -1.79 22.08 -2.75
C VAL A 186 -2.94 21.31 -3.41
N ILE A 187 -4.11 21.22 -2.77
CA ILE A 187 -5.28 20.53 -3.32
C ILE A 187 -5.71 21.17 -4.64
N ALA A 188 -5.81 22.53 -4.68
CA ALA A 188 -6.19 23.25 -5.89
C ALA A 188 -5.18 23.02 -7.03
N GLY A 189 -3.88 23.15 -6.77
CA GLY A 189 -2.84 22.96 -7.76
C GLY A 189 -2.74 21.51 -8.29
N LEU A 190 -2.98 20.51 -7.45
CA LEU A 190 -3.06 19.10 -7.88
C LEU A 190 -4.29 18.87 -8.79
N ARG A 191 -5.46 19.42 -8.44
CA ARG A 191 -6.68 19.32 -9.26
C ARG A 191 -6.52 20.01 -10.61
N GLU A 192 -5.92 21.20 -10.65
CA GLU A 192 -5.63 21.94 -11.88
C GLU A 192 -4.70 21.13 -12.82
N ARG A 193 -3.72 20.44 -12.25
CA ARG A 193 -2.79 19.57 -12.99
C ARG A 193 -3.42 18.24 -13.44
N GLY A 194 -4.60 17.88 -12.94
CA GLY A 194 -5.30 16.62 -13.24
C GLY A 194 -4.97 15.47 -12.29
N ASP A 195 -4.15 15.69 -11.26
CA ASP A 195 -3.76 14.69 -10.26
C ASP A 195 -4.84 14.52 -9.18
N LYS A 196 -6.02 14.06 -9.59
CA LYS A 196 -7.23 13.99 -8.74
C LYS A 196 -7.01 13.09 -7.52
N GLU A 197 -6.46 11.89 -7.72
CA GLU A 197 -6.19 10.94 -6.61
C GLU A 197 -5.27 11.54 -5.54
N ALA A 198 -4.21 12.25 -5.96
CA ALA A 198 -3.31 12.93 -5.05
C ALA A 198 -4.01 14.07 -4.29
N ALA A 199 -4.87 14.84 -4.97
CA ALA A 199 -5.64 15.90 -4.33
C ALA A 199 -6.59 15.34 -3.27
N ASP A 200 -7.32 14.27 -3.59
CA ASP A 200 -8.28 13.62 -2.70
C ASP A 200 -7.58 12.98 -1.50
N ALA A 201 -6.40 12.38 -1.68
CA ALA A 201 -5.58 11.85 -0.60
C ALA A 201 -5.12 12.96 0.37
N VAL A 202 -4.67 14.10 -0.14
CA VAL A 202 -4.27 15.26 0.66
C VAL A 202 -5.47 15.82 1.44
N GLU A 203 -6.62 15.97 0.79
CA GLU A 203 -7.85 16.48 1.41
C GLU A 203 -8.32 15.57 2.54
N ARG A 204 -8.42 14.26 2.32
CA ARG A 204 -8.83 13.26 3.31
C ARG A 204 -7.92 13.31 4.54
N ALA A 205 -6.61 13.17 4.36
CA ALA A 205 -5.64 13.15 5.45
C ALA A 205 -5.67 14.40 6.33
N ASN A 206 -5.91 15.58 5.73
CA ASN A 206 -5.96 16.84 6.47
C ASN A 206 -7.32 17.10 7.14
N SER A 207 -8.43 16.63 6.57
CA SER A 207 -9.77 16.65 7.18
C SER A 207 -9.83 15.74 8.41
N GLU A 208 -9.31 14.53 8.34
CA GLU A 208 -9.22 13.59 9.47
C GLU A 208 -8.35 14.14 10.60
N ARG A 209 -7.21 14.76 10.25
CA ARG A 209 -6.36 15.44 11.23
C ARG A 209 -7.10 16.58 11.94
N ALA A 210 -7.81 17.42 11.21
CA ALA A 210 -8.61 18.52 11.79
C ALA A 210 -9.68 18.00 12.75
N ALA A 211 -10.40 16.94 12.35
CA ALA A 211 -11.41 16.30 13.18
C ALA A 211 -10.80 15.67 14.47
N ARG A 212 -9.61 15.07 14.37
CA ARG A 212 -8.90 14.51 15.54
C ARG A 212 -8.47 15.60 16.52
N LEU A 213 -7.91 16.70 16.04
CA LEU A 213 -7.53 17.84 16.88
C LEU A 213 -8.73 18.48 17.58
N ALA A 214 -9.85 18.62 16.88
CA ALA A 214 -11.09 19.13 17.46
C ALA A 214 -11.61 18.23 18.60
N ARG A 215 -11.60 16.90 18.42
CA ARG A 215 -12.00 15.95 19.48
C ARG A 215 -11.10 16.03 20.72
N CYS A 216 -9.78 16.16 20.52
CA CYS A 216 -8.84 16.33 21.65
C CYS A 216 -9.08 17.63 22.41
N ALA A 217 -9.39 18.73 21.72
CA ALA A 217 -9.67 20.02 22.33
C ALA A 217 -10.96 20.02 23.16
N VAL A 218 -12.00 19.29 22.73
CA VAL A 218 -13.27 19.14 23.47
C VAL A 218 -13.07 18.28 24.73
N GLY A 219 -12.31 17.17 24.62
CA GLY A 219 -12.03 16.30 25.78
C GLY A 219 -11.21 16.97 26.90
N TRP A 220 -10.46 18.00 26.58
CA TRP A 220 -9.70 18.78 27.57
C TRP A 220 -10.57 19.79 28.33
N ARG A 221 -11.60 20.36 27.67
CA ARG A 221 -12.55 21.29 28.29
C ARG A 221 -13.55 20.64 29.26
N LEU A 222 -13.71 19.31 29.17
CA LEU A 222 -14.62 18.55 30.05
C LEU A 222 -13.94 18.00 31.31
N ARG A 223 -12.64 18.24 31.50
CA ARG A 223 -11.84 17.78 32.65
C ARG A 223 -11.21 18.91 33.47
N GLY A 224 -11.65 20.16 33.24
CA GLY A 224 -11.20 21.35 34.01
C GLY A 224 -12.30 21.91 34.90
#